data_db9aed74d1e21233d03737a467f5f7dd
#
_entry.id   db9aed74d1e21233d03737a467f5f7dd
#
_cell.length_a   1.000
_cell.length_b   1.000
_cell.length_c   1.000
_cell.angle_alpha   90.00
_cell.angle_beta   90.00
_cell.angle_gamma   90.00
#
_symmetry.space_group_name_H-M   'P 1'
#
loop_
_entity.id
_entity.type
_entity.pdbx_description
1 polymer ?
#
loop_
_entity_poly.entity_id
_entity_poly.type
_entity_poly.pdbx_seq_one_letter_code
_entity_poly.pdbx_strand_id
1 'polypeptide(L)'
;MTVLLREAIGDRLRHTRTTQHRTLREVSRSARVSLGYLSEVERGRKEASSELLAAICDALDLPMADLLHTVASDMRALAAVANAPTADAAAKPRETAGASYEGGRLLSESVGDQLSDIRLQPVLTHRLPTLTPRGEVVVAA
;
A
#
# COMPACT_ATOMS: atom_id res chain seq x y z
N MET A 1 -9.32 16.16 -10.56
CA MET A 1 -10.30 15.67 -9.57
C MET A 1 -9.54 15.06 -8.41
N THR A 2 -9.79 15.50 -7.21
CA THR A 2 -9.14 14.96 -6.02
C THR A 2 -10.05 13.87 -5.46
N VAL A 3 -9.60 12.62 -5.53
CA VAL A 3 -10.32 11.50 -4.92
C VAL A 3 -10.04 11.52 -3.43
N LEU A 4 -11.08 11.52 -2.64
CA LEU A 4 -10.98 11.52 -1.18
C LEU A 4 -10.70 10.10 -0.67
N LEU A 5 -9.85 9.99 0.34
CA LEU A 5 -9.51 8.70 0.93
C LEU A 5 -10.76 7.89 1.36
N ARG A 6 -11.77 8.54 1.94
CA ARG A 6 -13.02 7.89 2.34
C ARG A 6 -13.79 7.31 1.15
N GLU A 7 -13.71 7.94 -0.01
CA GLU A 7 -14.35 7.44 -1.24
C GLU A 7 -13.62 6.19 -1.74
N ALA A 8 -12.29 6.25 -1.82
CA ALA A 8 -11.48 5.11 -2.24
C ALA A 8 -11.63 3.89 -1.30
N ILE A 9 -11.68 4.11 0.01
CA ILE A 9 -11.96 3.06 0.99
C ILE A 9 -13.38 2.49 0.78
N GLY A 10 -14.38 3.36 0.65
CA GLY A 10 -15.77 2.96 0.45
C GLY A 10 -15.97 2.11 -0.80
N ASP A 11 -15.40 2.53 -1.92
CA ASP A 11 -15.46 1.79 -3.19
C ASP A 11 -14.78 0.42 -3.06
N ARG A 12 -13.65 0.35 -2.36
CA ARG A 12 -12.94 -0.92 -2.17
C ARG A 12 -13.71 -1.89 -1.29
N LEU A 13 -14.29 -1.42 -0.20
CA LEU A 13 -15.16 -2.23 0.67
C LEU A 13 -16.37 -2.75 -0.12
N ARG A 14 -17.02 -1.89 -0.88
CA ARG A 14 -18.14 -2.28 -1.74
C ARG A 14 -17.72 -3.31 -2.79
N HIS A 15 -16.58 -3.12 -3.44
CA HIS A 15 -16.06 -4.06 -4.42
C HIS A 15 -15.82 -5.44 -3.80
N THR A 16 -15.14 -5.50 -2.66
CA THR A 16 -14.86 -6.75 -1.94
C THR A 16 -16.17 -7.46 -1.56
N ARG A 17 -17.13 -6.73 -0.98
CA ARG A 17 -18.43 -7.29 -0.62
C ARG A 17 -19.18 -7.87 -1.81
N THR A 18 -19.21 -7.15 -2.92
CA THR A 18 -19.91 -7.61 -4.14
C THR A 18 -19.22 -8.80 -4.79
N THR A 19 -17.91 -8.84 -4.79
CA THR A 19 -17.12 -9.98 -5.27
C THR A 19 -17.38 -11.24 -4.44
N GLN A 20 -17.59 -11.08 -3.13
CA GLN A 20 -17.94 -12.17 -2.22
C GLN A 20 -19.46 -12.52 -2.26
N HIS A 21 -20.24 -11.85 -3.10
CA HIS A 21 -21.70 -12.03 -3.18
C HIS A 21 -22.43 -11.84 -1.85
N ARG A 22 -21.87 -11.02 -0.94
CA ARG A 22 -22.46 -10.74 0.37
C ARG A 22 -23.37 -9.51 0.29
N THR A 23 -24.48 -9.59 1.00
CA THR A 23 -25.42 -8.46 1.10
C THR A 23 -24.90 -7.42 2.12
N LEU A 24 -25.30 -6.18 1.93
CA LEU A 24 -25.00 -5.11 2.88
C LEU A 24 -25.49 -5.43 4.30
N ARG A 25 -26.65 -6.10 4.39
CA ARG A 25 -27.26 -6.52 5.66
C ARG A 25 -26.44 -7.60 6.38
N GLU A 26 -25.88 -8.55 5.67
CA GLU A 26 -25.01 -9.59 6.24
C GLU A 26 -23.75 -8.98 6.83
N VAL A 27 -23.08 -8.13 6.04
CA VAL A 27 -21.85 -7.46 6.51
C VAL A 27 -22.13 -6.53 7.68
N SER A 28 -23.22 -5.76 7.66
CA SER A 28 -23.59 -4.89 8.77
C SER A 28 -23.84 -5.64 10.07
N ARG A 29 -24.46 -6.84 9.99
CA ARG A 29 -24.67 -7.70 11.16
C ARG A 29 -23.37 -8.28 11.68
N SER A 30 -22.50 -8.79 10.79
CA SER A 30 -21.20 -9.34 11.17
C SER A 30 -20.30 -8.29 11.80
N ALA A 31 -20.25 -7.10 11.22
CA ALA A 31 -19.45 -5.98 11.72
C ALA A 31 -20.07 -5.26 12.92
N ARG A 32 -21.32 -5.60 13.30
CA ARG A 32 -22.09 -4.93 14.36
C ARG A 32 -22.25 -3.43 14.15
N VAL A 33 -22.40 -3.01 12.90
CA VAL A 33 -22.67 -1.63 12.52
C VAL A 33 -24.06 -1.48 11.96
N SER A 34 -24.65 -0.30 12.03
CA SER A 34 -25.96 -0.09 11.42
C SER A 34 -25.88 -0.18 9.89
N LEU A 35 -26.94 -0.69 9.27
CA LEU A 35 -27.03 -0.80 7.82
C LEU A 35 -26.88 0.57 7.12
N GLY A 36 -27.51 1.60 7.66
CA GLY A 36 -27.41 2.96 7.14
C GLY A 36 -26.00 3.51 7.23
N TYR A 37 -25.31 3.27 8.34
CA TYR A 37 -23.92 3.71 8.52
C TYR A 37 -22.98 3.02 7.52
N LEU A 38 -23.06 1.69 7.37
CA LEU A 38 -22.25 0.95 6.41
C LEU A 38 -22.51 1.44 4.98
N SER A 39 -23.77 1.70 4.63
CA SER A 39 -24.14 2.24 3.32
C SER A 39 -23.51 3.62 3.06
N GLU A 40 -23.45 4.48 4.07
CA GLU A 40 -22.82 5.80 3.94
C GLU A 40 -21.28 5.71 3.86
N VAL A 41 -20.69 4.74 4.54
CA VAL A 41 -19.24 4.46 4.43
C VAL A 41 -18.90 3.93 3.03
N GLU A 42 -19.65 2.96 2.51
CA GLU A 42 -19.44 2.43 1.15
C GLU A 42 -19.66 3.49 0.05
N ARG A 43 -20.46 4.51 0.32
CA ARG A 43 -20.66 5.64 -0.62
C ARG A 43 -19.64 6.76 -0.44
N GLY A 44 -18.69 6.61 0.47
CA GLY A 44 -17.69 7.63 0.77
C GLY A 44 -18.25 8.90 1.43
N ARG A 45 -19.47 8.85 1.95
CA ARG A 45 -20.09 10.00 2.61
C ARG A 45 -19.71 10.15 4.08
N LYS A 46 -19.35 9.03 4.72
CA LYS A 46 -18.87 9.00 6.10
C LYS A 46 -17.53 8.32 6.20
N GLU A 47 -16.72 8.82 7.09
CA GLU A 47 -15.46 8.18 7.47
C GLU A 47 -15.73 7.15 8.57
N ALA A 48 -15.14 5.98 8.42
CA ALA A 48 -15.15 4.99 9.49
C ALA A 48 -13.97 5.26 10.44
N SER A 49 -14.23 5.16 11.74
CA SER A 49 -13.14 5.10 12.71
C SER A 49 -12.30 3.86 12.49
N SER A 50 -11.06 3.85 12.96
CA SER A 50 -10.17 2.70 12.79
C SER A 50 -10.77 1.40 13.35
N GLU A 51 -11.48 1.48 14.47
CA GLU A 51 -12.15 0.34 15.09
C GLU A 51 -13.31 -0.19 14.25
N LEU A 52 -14.14 0.71 13.73
CA LEU A 52 -15.25 0.33 12.86
C LEU A 52 -14.76 -0.19 11.52
N LEU A 53 -13.69 0.41 11.00
CA LEU A 53 -13.05 -0.08 9.77
C LEU A 53 -12.48 -1.49 9.97
N ALA A 54 -11.83 -1.76 11.11
CA ALA A 54 -11.36 -3.09 11.46
C ALA A 54 -12.52 -4.10 11.53
N ALA A 55 -13.61 -3.75 12.20
CA ALA A 55 -14.78 -4.63 12.30
C ALA A 55 -15.42 -4.94 10.93
N ILE A 56 -15.46 -3.97 10.02
CA ILE A 56 -15.95 -4.17 8.66
C ILE A 56 -14.99 -5.06 7.84
N CYS A 57 -13.68 -4.84 7.98
CA CYS A 57 -12.66 -5.66 7.34
C CYS A 57 -12.72 -7.11 7.82
N ASP A 58 -12.83 -7.34 9.12
CA ASP A 58 -13.00 -8.68 9.70
C ASP A 58 -14.28 -9.35 9.19
N ALA A 59 -15.37 -8.61 9.09
CA ALA A 59 -16.62 -9.12 8.54
C ALA A 59 -16.50 -9.51 7.06
N LEU A 60 -15.58 -8.94 6.32
CA LEU A 60 -15.30 -9.23 4.92
C LEU A 60 -14.11 -10.19 4.71
N ASP A 61 -13.55 -10.74 5.79
CA ASP A 61 -12.32 -11.55 5.73
C ASP A 61 -11.20 -10.88 4.93
N LEU A 62 -11.10 -9.55 5.05
CA LEU A 62 -10.14 -8.71 4.36
C LEU A 62 -9.15 -8.11 5.36
N PRO A 63 -7.86 -8.46 5.31
CA PRO A 63 -6.86 -7.82 6.15
C PRO A 63 -6.85 -6.30 5.93
N MET A 64 -6.87 -5.51 7.02
CA MET A 64 -6.85 -4.05 6.91
C MET A 64 -5.62 -3.53 6.17
N ALA A 65 -4.47 -4.19 6.34
CA ALA A 65 -3.25 -3.85 5.62
C ALA A 65 -3.42 -3.96 4.10
N ASP A 66 -4.10 -5.01 3.63
CA ASP A 66 -4.37 -5.24 2.20
C ASP A 66 -5.36 -4.21 1.66
N LEU A 67 -6.37 -3.86 2.45
CA LEU A 67 -7.30 -2.78 2.11
C LEU A 67 -6.54 -1.47 1.89
N LEU A 68 -5.73 -1.06 2.86
CA LEU A 68 -4.99 0.20 2.80
C LEU A 68 -3.94 0.19 1.68
N HIS A 69 -3.26 -0.92 1.46
CA HIS A 69 -2.30 -1.07 0.37
C HIS A 69 -2.97 -0.91 -1.00
N THR A 70 -4.11 -1.54 -1.19
CA THR A 70 -4.85 -1.46 -2.45
C THR A 70 -5.39 -0.05 -2.68
N VAL A 71 -6.00 0.56 -1.66
CA VAL A 71 -6.48 1.94 -1.72
C VAL A 71 -5.35 2.92 -2.06
N ALA A 72 -4.17 2.75 -1.44
CA ALA A 72 -3.01 3.59 -1.75
C ALA A 72 -2.54 3.41 -3.21
N SER A 73 -2.60 2.20 -3.74
CA SER A 73 -2.26 1.91 -5.14
C SER A 73 -3.26 2.54 -6.10
N ASP A 74 -4.55 2.41 -5.82
CA ASP A 74 -5.62 3.02 -6.61
C ASP A 74 -5.50 4.54 -6.64
N MET A 75 -5.24 5.17 -5.50
CA MET A 75 -5.03 6.62 -5.41
C MET A 75 -3.80 7.08 -6.19
N ARG A 76 -2.71 6.31 -6.18
CA ARG A 76 -1.51 6.61 -6.99
C ARG A 76 -1.80 6.52 -8.48
N ALA A 77 -2.53 5.50 -8.91
CA ALA A 77 -2.93 5.33 -10.31
C ALA A 77 -3.78 6.52 -10.79
N LEU A 78 -4.75 6.96 -9.98
CA LEU A 78 -5.59 8.11 -10.28
C LEU A 78 -4.78 9.42 -10.32
N ALA A 79 -3.84 9.61 -9.40
CA ALA A 79 -2.95 10.77 -9.40
C ALA A 79 -2.04 10.77 -10.65
N ALA A 80 -1.56 9.63 -11.08
CA ALA A 80 -0.75 9.50 -12.29
C ALA A 80 -1.54 9.88 -13.55
N VAL A 81 -2.80 9.47 -13.64
CA VAL A 81 -3.70 9.84 -14.75
C VAL A 81 -4.01 11.34 -14.73
N ALA A 82 -4.24 11.92 -13.56
CA ALA A 82 -4.51 13.36 -13.42
C ALA A 82 -3.29 14.22 -13.76
N ASN A 83 -2.08 13.70 -13.57
CA ASN A 83 -0.82 14.38 -13.87
C ASN A 83 -0.21 13.94 -15.21
N ALA A 84 -0.85 13.05 -15.96
CA ALA A 84 -0.43 12.73 -17.30
C ALA A 84 -0.51 14.01 -18.15
N PRO A 85 0.58 14.43 -18.83
CA PRO A 85 0.50 15.55 -19.75
C PRO A 85 -0.52 15.17 -20.82
N THR A 86 -1.57 15.98 -20.93
CA THR A 86 -2.50 15.87 -22.06
C THR A 86 -1.67 15.95 -23.31
N ALA A 87 -1.59 14.84 -24.05
CA ALA A 87 -0.86 14.75 -25.31
C ALA A 87 -1.58 15.53 -26.43
N ASP A 88 -1.99 16.76 -26.14
CA ASP A 88 -2.61 17.67 -27.09
C ASP A 88 -1.90 19.04 -27.15
N ALA A 89 -0.62 19.05 -26.77
CA ALA A 89 0.29 20.08 -27.23
C ALA A 89 1.08 19.46 -28.39
N ALA A 90 0.59 19.67 -29.60
CA ALA A 90 1.34 19.44 -30.82
C ALA A 90 2.74 20.05 -30.63
N ALA A 91 3.69 19.22 -30.29
CA ALA A 91 5.10 19.58 -30.30
C ALA A 91 5.46 19.81 -31.76
N LYS A 92 5.48 21.08 -32.16
CA LYS A 92 6.22 21.50 -33.35
C LYS A 92 7.64 20.97 -33.19
N PRO A 93 8.20 20.27 -34.17
CA PRO A 93 9.61 19.94 -34.13
C PRO A 93 10.38 21.25 -34.17
N ARG A 94 11.02 21.57 -33.04
CA ARG A 94 12.11 22.54 -33.07
C ARG A 94 13.27 21.82 -33.74
N GLU A 95 13.46 22.12 -34.97
CA GLU A 95 14.74 21.96 -35.64
C GLU A 95 15.73 22.85 -34.91
N THR A 96 16.51 22.27 -34.01
CA THR A 96 17.78 22.84 -33.63
C THR A 96 18.83 22.17 -34.48
N ALA A 97 19.14 22.86 -35.57
CA ALA A 97 20.34 22.62 -36.33
C ALA A 97 21.56 22.69 -35.38
N GLY A 98 22.41 21.68 -35.48
CA GLY A 98 23.85 21.79 -35.22
C GLY A 98 24.27 21.97 -33.77
N ALA A 99 24.44 20.88 -33.09
CA ALA A 99 25.49 20.76 -32.09
C ALA A 99 26.12 19.39 -32.26
N SER A 100 27.29 19.40 -32.82
CA SER A 100 28.18 18.25 -32.93
C SER A 100 28.43 17.65 -31.57
N TYR A 101 28.03 16.39 -31.40
CA TYR A 101 28.36 15.59 -30.25
C TYR A 101 29.80 15.15 -30.31
N GLU A 102 30.70 16.00 -29.84
CA GLU A 102 31.99 15.57 -29.35
C GLU A 102 31.95 15.67 -27.83
N GLY A 103 31.79 14.56 -27.16
CA GLY A 103 31.75 14.52 -25.70
C GLY A 103 31.22 13.22 -25.10
N GLY A 104 31.25 12.13 -25.86
CA GLY A 104 30.92 10.83 -25.34
C GLY A 104 31.99 10.18 -24.49
N ARG A 105 32.62 10.90 -23.55
CA ARG A 105 33.73 10.33 -22.76
C ARG A 105 33.81 10.72 -21.28
N LEU A 106 32.76 11.29 -20.71
CA LEU A 106 32.83 11.76 -19.33
C LEU A 106 31.70 11.27 -18.40
N LEU A 107 30.98 10.23 -18.76
CA LEU A 107 29.95 9.68 -17.86
C LEU A 107 30.25 8.25 -17.40
N SER A 108 31.43 7.71 -17.71
CA SER A 108 31.82 6.35 -17.37
C SER A 108 32.63 6.22 -16.08
N GLU A 109 33.11 7.31 -15.53
CA GLU A 109 34.10 7.28 -14.44
C GLU A 109 33.57 7.77 -13.08
N SER A 110 32.37 8.34 -13.03
CA SER A 110 31.82 8.90 -11.80
C SER A 110 30.81 8.00 -11.08
N VAL A 111 30.34 6.91 -11.68
CA VAL A 111 29.35 6.02 -11.06
C VAL A 111 30.01 4.77 -10.46
N GLY A 112 31.27 4.51 -10.76
CA GLY A 112 31.96 3.31 -10.29
C GLY A 112 32.52 3.41 -8.87
N ASP A 113 32.71 4.60 -8.33
CA ASP A 113 33.48 4.76 -7.09
C ASP A 113 32.64 5.02 -5.83
N GLN A 114 31.34 5.20 -5.97
CA GLN A 114 30.44 5.38 -4.81
C GLN A 114 29.70 4.11 -4.38
N LEU A 115 29.84 3.01 -5.11
CA LEU A 115 29.23 1.73 -4.73
C LEU A 115 30.20 0.80 -3.97
N SER A 116 31.46 1.14 -3.89
CA SER A 116 32.44 0.35 -3.14
C SER A 116 32.47 0.63 -1.64
N ASP A 117 31.77 1.66 -1.18
CA ASP A 117 31.74 2.02 0.24
C ASP A 117 30.45 1.57 0.96
N ILE A 118 29.58 0.85 0.28
CA ILE A 118 28.51 0.12 0.94
C ILE A 118 29.10 -1.19 1.48
N ARG A 119 29.85 -1.04 2.54
CA ARG A 119 30.29 -2.15 3.36
C ARG A 119 29.05 -2.73 4.04
N LEU A 120 28.46 -3.73 3.42
CA LEU A 120 27.48 -4.60 4.04
C LEU A 120 28.17 -5.26 5.24
N GLN A 121 28.04 -4.64 6.40
CA GLN A 121 28.39 -5.32 7.64
C GLN A 121 27.28 -6.35 7.90
N PRO A 122 27.58 -7.64 7.92
CA PRO A 122 26.64 -8.62 8.38
C PRO A 122 26.46 -8.41 9.89
N VAL A 123 25.38 -7.74 10.28
CA VAL A 123 24.94 -7.70 11.66
C VAL A 123 24.29 -9.07 11.95
N LEU A 124 25.12 -10.06 12.10
CA LEU A 124 24.71 -11.40 12.45
C LEU A 124 25.41 -11.79 13.75
N THR A 125 25.02 -11.12 14.84
CA THR A 125 25.29 -11.60 16.18
C THR A 125 24.04 -11.42 17.04
N HIS A 126 22.96 -12.06 16.64
CA HIS A 126 21.97 -12.45 17.61
C HIS A 126 22.40 -13.80 18.18
N ARG A 127 23.18 -13.74 19.24
CA ARG A 127 23.37 -14.88 20.11
C ARG A 127 22.03 -15.20 20.72
N LEU A 128 21.42 -16.27 20.27
CA LEU A 128 20.29 -16.88 20.94
C LEU A 128 20.76 -17.32 22.34
N PRO A 129 20.08 -16.95 23.43
CA PRO A 129 20.36 -17.53 24.72
C PRO A 129 20.00 -19.02 24.65
N THR A 130 20.98 -19.87 24.90
CA THR A 130 20.78 -21.29 25.10
C THR A 130 19.94 -21.48 26.34
N LEU A 131 18.68 -21.85 26.17
CA LEU A 131 17.85 -22.38 27.24
C LEU A 131 18.41 -23.76 27.64
N THR A 132 19.14 -23.78 28.73
CA THR A 132 19.46 -25.04 29.39
C THR A 132 18.19 -25.52 30.11
N PRO A 133 17.72 -26.74 29.80
CA PRO A 133 16.63 -27.32 30.57
C PRO A 133 17.20 -27.77 31.92
N ARG A 134 16.86 -27.04 32.97
CA ARG A 134 17.10 -27.48 34.35
C ARG A 134 15.97 -28.43 34.72
N GLY A 135 16.16 -29.67 34.38
CA GLY A 135 15.36 -30.76 34.90
C GLY A 135 15.87 -31.14 36.25
N GLU A 136 15.19 -30.74 37.31
CA GLU A 136 15.37 -31.30 38.62
C GLU A 136 14.09 -32.07 38.93
N VAL A 137 14.20 -33.40 38.72
CA VAL A 137 13.18 -34.36 39.15
C VAL A 137 13.48 -34.65 40.60
N VAL A 138 12.68 -34.09 41.51
CA VAL A 138 12.67 -34.51 42.89
C VAL A 138 11.68 -35.64 43.03
N VAL A 139 12.22 -36.85 43.13
CA VAL A 139 11.48 -38.02 43.60
C VAL A 139 11.48 -37.98 45.11
N ALA A 140 10.37 -37.68 45.70
CA ALA A 140 10.14 -37.90 47.12
C ALA A 140 9.56 -39.32 47.33
N ALA A 141 10.25 -40.07 48.09
CA ALA A 141 9.82 -41.38 48.59
C ALA A 141 8.74 -41.20 49.70
#